data_e8a162331d156492c0818e2c0dccb4d1
#
_entry.id   e8a162331d156492c0818e2c0dccb4d1
#
_cell.length_a   1.000
_cell.length_b   1.000
_cell.length_c   1.000
_cell.angle_alpha   90.00
_cell.angle_beta   90.00
_cell.angle_gamma   90.00
#
_symmetry.space_group_name_H-M   'P 1'
#
loop_
_entity.id
_entity.type
_entity.pdbx_description
1 polymer ?
#
loop_
_entity_poly.entity_id
_entity_poly.type
_entity_poly.pdbx_seq_one_letter_code
_entity_poly.pdbx_strand_id
1 'polypeptide(L)'
;QLGVLSRQLEAQLSTLTTGNQSVESRQQATGYQIAEIDDQIRRCHIQVPMDGVVLTKYAEAGEVVGVGTPLFRMADMSRVFLRAYVTGSVVSRIKLGQKAVVYADDGSEGYRRYDGRVTWISDQAEFTPKTIQTRDERANLVYAVKIAVRNDGGIKLGMYGEVVFKK
;
A
#
# COMPACT_ATOMS: atom_id res chain seq x y z
N GLN A 1 -28.31 41.55 -60.97
CA GLN A 1 -28.95 41.59 -59.62
C GLN A 1 -29.00 40.18 -59.00
N LEU A 2 -29.34 39.13 -59.71
CA LEU A 2 -29.41 37.77 -59.19
C LEU A 2 -28.06 37.21 -58.69
N GLY A 3 -26.94 37.54 -59.38
CA GLY A 3 -25.60 37.08 -58.97
C GLY A 3 -25.05 37.78 -57.72
N VAL A 4 -25.57 38.93 -57.35
CA VAL A 4 -25.18 39.63 -56.10
C VAL A 4 -25.95 39.03 -54.93
N LEU A 5 -27.19 38.68 -55.09
CA LEU A 5 -28.05 38.05 -54.10
C LEU A 5 -27.53 36.65 -53.74
N SER A 6 -27.09 35.82 -54.74
CA SER A 6 -26.56 34.48 -54.48
C SER A 6 -25.27 34.56 -53.67
N ARG A 7 -24.35 35.51 -53.98
CA ARG A 7 -23.11 35.68 -53.20
C ARG A 7 -23.38 36.17 -51.77
N GLN A 8 -24.40 37.01 -51.54
CA GLN A 8 -24.80 37.43 -50.19
C GLN A 8 -25.37 36.26 -49.39
N LEU A 9 -26.19 35.40 -49.98
CA LEU A 9 -26.72 34.22 -49.34
C LEU A 9 -25.59 33.20 -48.98
N GLU A 10 -24.65 32.96 -49.89
CA GLU A 10 -23.49 32.11 -49.64
C GLU A 10 -22.63 32.62 -48.48
N ALA A 11 -22.37 33.93 -48.45
CA ALA A 11 -21.64 34.59 -47.39
C ALA A 11 -22.36 34.45 -46.00
N GLN A 12 -23.68 34.61 -45.99
CA GLN A 12 -24.48 34.42 -44.75
C GLN A 12 -24.48 32.94 -44.31
N LEU A 13 -24.63 31.99 -45.23
CA LEU A 13 -24.56 30.58 -44.92
C LEU A 13 -23.19 30.19 -44.39
N SER A 14 -22.09 30.68 -44.97
CA SER A 14 -20.76 30.42 -44.47
C SER A 14 -20.53 30.97 -43.06
N THR A 15 -21.06 32.17 -42.77
CA THR A 15 -21.00 32.79 -41.43
C THR A 15 -21.78 31.96 -40.39
N LEU A 16 -22.97 31.48 -40.78
CA LEU A 16 -23.80 30.62 -39.91
C LEU A 16 -23.14 29.27 -39.65
N THR A 17 -22.54 28.63 -40.68
CA THR A 17 -21.83 27.35 -40.49
C THR A 17 -20.62 27.49 -39.60
N THR A 18 -19.82 28.55 -39.80
CA THR A 18 -18.67 28.86 -38.93
C THR A 18 -19.11 29.17 -37.50
N GLY A 19 -20.21 29.91 -37.35
CA GLY A 19 -20.82 30.23 -36.05
C GLY A 19 -21.24 28.95 -35.33
N ASN A 20 -21.96 28.06 -36.01
CA ASN A 20 -22.39 26.77 -35.43
C ASN A 20 -21.18 25.90 -35.04
N GLN A 21 -20.15 25.80 -35.88
CA GLN A 21 -18.95 25.06 -35.58
C GLN A 21 -18.20 25.61 -34.35
N SER A 22 -18.21 26.95 -34.21
CA SER A 22 -17.66 27.61 -33.00
C SER A 22 -18.46 27.28 -31.74
N VAL A 23 -19.78 27.25 -31.84
CA VAL A 23 -20.66 26.88 -30.71
C VAL A 23 -20.45 25.41 -30.31
N GLU A 24 -20.38 24.50 -31.29
CA GLU A 24 -20.10 23.08 -31.04
C GLU A 24 -18.75 22.87 -30.37
N SER A 25 -17.72 23.56 -30.85
CA SER A 25 -16.38 23.50 -30.25
C SER A 25 -16.36 24.00 -28.81
N ARG A 26 -17.10 25.09 -28.52
CA ARG A 26 -17.25 25.61 -27.15
C ARG A 26 -18.02 24.65 -26.26
N GLN A 27 -19.07 24.03 -26.79
CA GLN A 27 -19.87 23.05 -26.06
C GLN A 27 -19.02 21.81 -25.68
N GLN A 28 -18.20 21.33 -26.63
CA GLN A 28 -17.26 20.23 -26.35
C GLN A 28 -16.22 20.62 -25.28
N ALA A 29 -15.63 21.82 -25.39
CA ALA A 29 -14.67 22.31 -24.41
C ALA A 29 -15.29 22.43 -23.01
N THR A 30 -16.51 22.94 -22.90
CA THR A 30 -17.26 23.00 -21.63
C THR A 30 -17.56 21.59 -21.10
N GLY A 31 -17.91 20.65 -21.97
CA GLY A 31 -18.09 19.25 -21.60
C GLY A 31 -16.83 18.62 -20.98
N TYR A 32 -15.67 18.88 -21.54
CA TYR A 32 -14.39 18.43 -20.97
C TYR A 32 -14.09 19.08 -19.62
N GLN A 33 -14.37 20.35 -19.44
CA GLN A 33 -14.19 21.06 -18.17
C GLN A 33 -15.11 20.46 -17.07
N ILE A 34 -16.36 20.14 -17.41
CA ILE A 34 -17.30 19.50 -16.48
C ILE A 34 -16.75 18.11 -16.09
N ALA A 35 -16.30 17.31 -17.07
CA ALA A 35 -15.74 15.99 -16.81
C ALA A 35 -14.49 16.03 -15.90
N GLU A 36 -13.66 17.05 -16.07
CA GLU A 36 -12.49 17.27 -15.21
C GLU A 36 -12.92 17.60 -13.76
N ILE A 37 -13.90 18.47 -13.59
CA ILE A 37 -14.42 18.83 -12.26
C ILE A 37 -15.08 17.60 -11.61
N ASP A 38 -15.85 16.83 -12.35
CA ASP A 38 -16.45 15.59 -11.85
C ASP A 38 -15.39 14.57 -11.41
N ASP A 39 -14.26 14.48 -12.12
CA ASP A 39 -13.15 13.63 -11.72
C ASP A 39 -12.52 14.12 -10.44
N GLN A 40 -12.33 15.43 -10.28
CA GLN A 40 -11.81 16.04 -9.04
C GLN A 40 -12.75 15.76 -7.87
N ILE A 41 -14.06 15.89 -8.04
CA ILE A 41 -15.08 15.58 -7.01
C ILE A 41 -15.01 14.09 -6.64
N ARG A 42 -14.92 13.18 -7.62
CA ARG A 42 -14.78 11.74 -7.35
C ARG A 42 -13.54 11.43 -6.53
N ARG A 43 -12.41 12.10 -6.79
CA ARG A 43 -11.17 11.95 -6.02
C ARG A 43 -11.26 12.45 -4.58
N CYS A 44 -12.22 13.32 -4.28
CA CYS A 44 -12.50 13.75 -2.90
C CYS A 44 -13.17 12.65 -2.07
N HIS A 45 -13.80 11.65 -2.71
CA HIS A 45 -14.37 10.48 -2.06
C HIS A 45 -13.36 9.34 -2.02
N ILE A 46 -12.56 9.31 -0.96
CA ILE A 46 -11.48 8.32 -0.81
C ILE A 46 -12.07 7.00 -0.36
N GLN A 47 -11.91 5.99 -1.22
CA GLN A 47 -12.33 4.62 -0.95
C GLN A 47 -11.14 3.75 -0.60
N VAL A 48 -11.36 2.82 0.30
CA VAL A 48 -10.37 1.83 0.71
C VAL A 48 -10.24 0.76 -0.37
N PRO A 49 -9.03 0.49 -0.92
CA PRO A 49 -8.87 -0.44 -2.03
C PRO A 49 -8.88 -1.93 -1.64
N MET A 50 -8.91 -2.22 -0.33
CA MET A 50 -8.81 -3.58 0.20
C MET A 50 -9.43 -3.69 1.58
N ASP A 51 -9.83 -4.91 1.95
CA ASP A 51 -10.23 -5.20 3.33
C ASP A 51 -9.01 -5.18 4.25
N GLY A 52 -9.17 -4.64 5.46
CA GLY A 52 -8.05 -4.55 6.40
C GLY A 52 -8.36 -3.73 7.64
N VAL A 53 -7.33 -3.52 8.45
CA VAL A 53 -7.40 -2.74 9.68
C VAL A 53 -6.63 -1.43 9.48
N VAL A 54 -7.22 -0.32 9.89
CA VAL A 54 -6.54 0.97 9.94
C VAL A 54 -5.53 0.95 11.09
N LEU A 55 -4.26 1.06 10.75
CA LEU A 55 -3.16 1.02 11.71
C LEU A 55 -2.88 2.41 12.30
N THR A 56 -2.99 3.43 11.47
CA THR A 56 -2.70 4.81 11.85
C THR A 56 -3.60 5.74 11.04
N LYS A 57 -4.17 6.72 11.70
CA LYS A 57 -4.88 7.83 11.10
C LYS A 57 -3.96 9.05 11.17
N TYR A 58 -3.75 9.73 10.05
CA TYR A 58 -2.84 10.88 9.95
C TYR A 58 -3.58 12.21 9.86
N ALA A 59 -4.85 12.20 9.47
CA ALA A 59 -5.66 13.40 9.33
C ALA A 59 -6.98 13.26 10.09
N GLU A 60 -7.42 14.32 10.73
CA GLU A 60 -8.68 14.41 11.46
C GLU A 60 -9.75 15.13 10.63
N ALA A 61 -11.02 14.92 10.99
CA ALA A 61 -12.12 15.61 10.36
C ALA A 61 -12.01 17.13 10.60
N GLY A 62 -12.08 17.92 9.53
CA GLY A 62 -11.91 19.37 9.58
C GLY A 62 -10.48 19.87 9.29
N GLU A 63 -9.52 18.98 9.14
CA GLU A 63 -8.17 19.36 8.72
C GLU A 63 -8.08 19.58 7.21
N VAL A 64 -7.28 20.56 6.80
CA VAL A 64 -6.98 20.83 5.40
C VAL A 64 -5.77 19.97 5.00
N VAL A 65 -5.98 19.09 4.03
CA VAL A 65 -4.94 18.20 3.51
C VAL A 65 -4.61 18.56 2.06
N GLY A 66 -3.34 18.53 1.73
CA GLY A 66 -2.84 18.76 0.37
C GLY A 66 -2.79 17.49 -0.48
N VAL A 67 -2.57 17.66 -1.77
CA VAL A 67 -2.36 16.55 -2.70
C VAL A 67 -1.12 15.75 -2.29
N GLY A 68 -1.27 14.43 -2.17
CA GLY A 68 -0.18 13.53 -1.76
C GLY A 68 -0.03 13.34 -0.25
N THR A 69 -0.82 14.01 0.57
CA THR A 69 -0.81 13.80 2.02
C THR A 69 -1.46 12.46 2.37
N PRO A 70 -0.78 11.56 3.11
CA PRO A 70 -1.40 10.31 3.55
C PRO A 70 -2.47 10.61 4.61
N LEU A 71 -3.67 10.06 4.44
CA LEU A 71 -4.78 10.24 5.38
C LEU A 71 -4.81 9.16 6.46
N PHE A 72 -4.51 7.94 6.09
CA PHE A 72 -4.44 6.80 6.98
C PHE A 72 -3.51 5.73 6.43
N ARG A 73 -3.06 4.86 7.31
CA ARG A 73 -2.29 3.66 6.98
C ARG A 73 -3.10 2.44 7.38
N MET A 74 -3.25 1.50 6.45
CA MET A 74 -3.95 0.25 6.69
C MET A 74 -3.14 -0.95 6.24
N ALA A 75 -3.47 -2.12 6.78
CA ALA A 75 -2.90 -3.39 6.38
C ALA A 75 -3.91 -4.52 6.50
N ASP A 76 -3.75 -5.52 5.63
CA ASP A 76 -4.40 -6.82 5.79
C ASP A 76 -3.70 -7.57 6.94
N MET A 77 -4.43 -7.74 8.04
CA MET A 77 -3.95 -8.44 9.23
C MET A 77 -4.25 -9.94 9.22
N SER A 78 -4.81 -10.50 8.16
CA SER A 78 -5.07 -11.94 8.03
C SER A 78 -3.77 -12.76 7.95
N ARG A 79 -2.69 -12.13 7.48
CA ARG A 79 -1.34 -12.67 7.44
C ARG A 79 -0.36 -11.70 8.05
N VAL A 80 0.41 -12.21 9.00
CA VAL A 80 1.48 -11.46 9.66
C VAL A 80 2.83 -12.14 9.43
N PHE A 81 3.90 -11.41 9.60
CA PHE A 81 5.24 -11.93 9.43
C PHE A 81 6.01 -11.81 10.74
N LEU A 82 6.51 -12.93 11.24
CA LEU A 82 7.53 -12.92 12.28
C LEU A 82 8.89 -12.68 11.61
N ARG A 83 9.62 -11.68 12.06
CA ARG A 83 11.02 -11.48 11.70
C ARG A 83 11.88 -12.07 12.81
N ALA A 84 12.48 -13.20 12.53
CA ALA A 84 13.39 -13.88 13.44
C ALA A 84 14.84 -13.66 13.01
N TYR A 85 15.73 -13.66 13.96
CA TYR A 85 17.17 -13.53 13.73
C TYR A 85 17.85 -14.84 14.12
N VAL A 86 18.58 -15.42 13.18
CA VAL A 86 19.25 -16.70 13.35
C VAL A 86 20.74 -16.59 13.05
N THR A 87 21.55 -17.42 13.69
CA THR A 87 23.00 -17.49 13.44
C THR A 87 23.31 -18.12 12.09
N GLY A 88 24.53 -17.90 11.56
CA GLY A 88 24.98 -18.47 10.29
C GLY A 88 24.91 -20.00 10.25
N SER A 89 25.15 -20.66 11.37
CA SER A 89 25.04 -22.13 11.49
C SER A 89 23.59 -22.66 11.37
N VAL A 90 22.61 -21.83 11.73
CA VAL A 90 21.20 -22.17 11.65
C VAL A 90 20.64 -21.85 10.27
N VAL A 91 20.99 -20.66 9.71
CA VAL A 91 20.48 -20.21 8.40
C VAL A 91 20.87 -21.18 7.29
N SER A 92 22.06 -21.80 7.34
CA SER A 92 22.50 -22.78 6.35
C SER A 92 21.62 -24.04 6.27
N ARG A 93 20.84 -24.31 7.29
CA ARG A 93 19.92 -25.47 7.38
C ARG A 93 18.47 -25.10 7.06
N ILE A 94 18.14 -23.81 6.99
CA ILE A 94 16.78 -23.32 6.70
C ILE A 94 16.59 -23.21 5.19
N LYS A 95 15.45 -23.67 4.73
CA LYS A 95 15.06 -23.57 3.31
C LYS A 95 13.84 -22.68 3.14
N LEU A 96 13.81 -22.00 2.02
CA LEU A 96 12.62 -21.24 1.61
C LEU A 96 11.42 -22.19 1.50
N GLY A 97 10.25 -21.79 2.03
CA GLY A 97 9.06 -22.64 2.06
C GLY A 97 9.02 -23.66 3.21
N GLN A 98 10.07 -23.79 4.01
CA GLN A 98 10.13 -24.72 5.15
C GLN A 98 9.03 -24.40 6.17
N LYS A 99 8.41 -25.46 6.72
CA LYS A 99 7.42 -25.34 7.80
C LYS A 99 8.12 -24.96 9.11
N ALA A 100 7.51 -24.07 9.85
CA ALA A 100 7.96 -23.64 11.17
C ALA A 100 6.77 -23.54 12.13
N VAL A 101 7.05 -23.62 13.41
CA VAL A 101 6.06 -23.33 14.46
C VAL A 101 6.45 -22.03 15.12
N VAL A 102 5.53 -21.10 15.18
CA VAL A 102 5.69 -19.80 15.81
C VAL A 102 4.92 -19.81 17.13
N TYR A 103 5.55 -19.39 18.17
CA TYR A 103 4.98 -19.17 19.48
C TYR A 103 4.91 -17.68 19.72
N ALA A 104 3.70 -17.11 19.71
CA ALA A 104 3.49 -15.70 19.98
C ALA A 104 3.15 -15.52 21.46
N ASP A 105 3.75 -14.52 22.09
CA ASP A 105 3.45 -14.11 23.46
C ASP A 105 2.05 -13.46 23.48
N ASP A 106 1.11 -14.02 24.21
CA ASP A 106 -0.27 -13.51 24.32
C ASP A 106 -0.46 -12.51 25.48
N GLY A 107 0.65 -12.13 26.15
CA GLY A 107 0.63 -11.21 27.28
C GLY A 107 0.14 -11.83 28.60
N SER A 108 -0.22 -13.10 28.60
CA SER A 108 -0.40 -13.94 29.79
C SER A 108 0.86 -14.80 29.96
N GLU A 109 0.97 -15.60 31.03
CA GLU A 109 2.13 -16.48 31.21
C GLU A 109 2.21 -17.63 30.19
N GLY A 110 1.53 -17.49 29.03
CA GLY A 110 1.42 -18.50 27.99
C GLY A 110 1.87 -18.05 26.61
N TYR A 111 2.17 -19.04 25.79
CA TYR A 111 2.48 -18.85 24.37
C TYR A 111 1.38 -19.48 23.52
N ARG A 112 0.87 -18.73 22.56
CA ARG A 112 -0.06 -19.25 21.57
C ARG A 112 0.73 -19.77 20.37
N ARG A 113 0.43 -21.00 19.99
CA ARG A 113 1.10 -21.68 18.87
C ARG A 113 0.40 -21.40 17.56
N TYR A 114 1.19 -21.07 16.53
CA TYR A 114 0.76 -20.88 15.16
C TYR A 114 1.64 -21.68 14.19
N ASP A 115 1.04 -22.21 13.13
CA ASP A 115 1.80 -22.80 12.04
C ASP A 115 2.28 -21.69 11.09
N GLY A 116 3.56 -21.70 10.77
CA GLY A 116 4.21 -20.73 9.92
C GLY A 116 4.99 -21.37 8.78
N ARG A 117 5.37 -20.55 7.82
CA ARG A 117 6.21 -20.94 6.69
C ARG A 117 7.27 -19.88 6.42
N VAL A 118 8.51 -20.31 6.19
CA VAL A 118 9.60 -19.43 5.79
C VAL A 118 9.32 -18.85 4.40
N THR A 119 9.25 -17.53 4.30
CA THR A 119 8.95 -16.83 3.04
C THR A 119 10.15 -16.03 2.52
N TRP A 120 11.08 -15.71 3.38
CA TRP A 120 12.26 -14.94 2.99
C TRP A 120 13.41 -15.19 3.98
N ILE A 121 14.62 -15.22 3.45
CA ILE A 121 15.87 -15.36 4.19
C ILE A 121 16.77 -14.25 3.68
N SER A 122 17.42 -13.51 4.57
CA SER A 122 18.36 -12.45 4.20
C SER A 122 19.64 -13.04 3.62
N ASP A 123 20.12 -12.49 2.51
CA ASP A 123 21.41 -12.81 1.92
C ASP A 123 22.57 -12.05 2.62
N GLN A 124 22.23 -11.06 3.43
CA GLN A 124 23.19 -10.24 4.16
C GLN A 124 23.06 -10.47 5.66
N ALA A 125 24.22 -10.57 6.32
CA ALA A 125 24.27 -10.59 7.76
C ALA A 125 23.97 -9.20 8.34
N GLU A 126 23.18 -9.17 9.39
CA GLU A 126 22.85 -7.98 10.15
C GLU A 126 23.50 -8.08 11.54
N PHE A 127 23.81 -6.94 12.14
CA PHE A 127 24.15 -6.94 13.56
C PHE A 127 22.84 -7.11 14.37
N THR A 128 22.94 -7.85 15.49
CA THR A 128 21.77 -7.97 16.38
C THR A 128 21.27 -6.59 16.80
N PRO A 129 19.94 -6.32 16.68
CA PRO A 129 19.39 -4.99 17.00
C PRO A 129 19.40 -4.64 18.51
N LYS A 130 20.00 -5.48 19.36
CA LYS A 130 20.17 -5.18 20.78
C LYS A 130 21.34 -4.25 21.03
N THR A 131 21.17 -3.30 21.94
CA THR A 131 22.24 -2.48 22.50
C THR A 131 23.23 -3.42 23.23
N ILE A 132 24.34 -3.73 22.57
CA ILE A 132 25.29 -4.75 23.03
C ILE A 132 26.16 -4.13 24.09
N GLN A 133 26.16 -4.72 25.29
CA GLN A 133 26.94 -4.23 26.44
C GLN A 133 28.26 -4.97 26.62
N THR A 134 28.46 -6.14 26.00
CA THR A 134 29.67 -6.94 26.18
C THR A 134 30.47 -7.14 24.88
N ARG A 135 31.80 -7.36 25.02
CA ARG A 135 32.71 -7.57 23.86
C ARG A 135 32.40 -8.85 23.08
N ASP A 136 31.96 -9.89 23.75
CA ASP A 136 31.70 -11.21 23.14
C ASP A 136 30.39 -11.24 22.32
N GLU A 137 29.45 -10.38 22.59
CA GLU A 137 28.20 -10.27 21.85
C GLU A 137 28.34 -9.46 20.54
N ARG A 138 29.44 -8.71 20.36
CA ARG A 138 29.69 -7.90 19.14
C ARG A 138 30.04 -8.74 17.92
N ALA A 139 30.40 -10.00 18.09
CA ALA A 139 30.83 -10.87 17.01
C ALA A 139 29.73 -11.72 16.38
N ASN A 140 28.50 -11.68 16.89
CA ASN A 140 27.43 -12.54 16.39
C ASN A 140 26.66 -11.86 15.26
N LEU A 141 27.13 -12.06 14.03
CA LEU A 141 26.38 -11.79 12.83
C LEU A 141 25.17 -12.72 12.77
N VAL A 142 24.02 -12.13 12.56
CA VAL A 142 22.73 -12.85 12.44
C VAL A 142 22.11 -12.59 11.08
N TYR A 143 21.31 -13.53 10.64
CA TYR A 143 20.56 -13.43 9.41
C TYR A 143 19.06 -13.28 9.74
N ALA A 144 18.40 -12.31 9.11
CA ALA A 144 16.98 -12.14 9.27
C ALA A 144 16.21 -13.16 8.42
N VAL A 145 15.22 -13.79 9.02
CA VAL A 145 14.31 -14.73 8.36
C VAL A 145 12.88 -14.25 8.59
N LYS A 146 12.07 -14.18 7.53
CA LYS A 146 10.65 -13.87 7.63
C LYS A 146 9.82 -15.15 7.55
N ILE A 147 8.98 -15.34 8.52
CA ILE A 147 8.06 -16.45 8.62
C ILE A 147 6.63 -15.91 8.51
N ALA A 148 5.91 -16.30 7.45
CA ALA A 148 4.51 -15.97 7.29
C ALA A 148 3.65 -16.85 8.20
N VAL A 149 2.74 -16.21 8.90
CA VAL A 149 1.80 -16.86 9.84
C VAL A 149 0.40 -16.38 9.49
N ARG A 150 -0.56 -17.30 9.45
CA ARG A 150 -1.97 -16.94 9.36
C ARG A 150 -2.44 -16.44 10.73
N ASN A 151 -2.97 -15.24 10.75
CA ASN A 151 -3.46 -14.59 11.96
C ASN A 151 -4.96 -14.82 12.11
N ASP A 152 -5.37 -15.26 13.29
CA ASP A 152 -6.77 -15.41 13.71
C ASP A 152 -7.30 -14.16 14.44
N GLY A 153 -6.54 -13.05 14.42
CA GLY A 153 -6.82 -11.83 15.17
C GLY A 153 -6.11 -11.76 16.53
N GLY A 154 -5.49 -12.86 16.96
CA GLY A 154 -4.74 -12.92 18.22
C GLY A 154 -3.37 -12.25 18.17
N ILE A 155 -2.71 -12.23 17.00
CA ILE A 155 -1.39 -11.61 16.86
C ILE A 155 -1.56 -10.12 16.54
N LYS A 156 -0.89 -9.27 17.33
CA LYS A 156 -0.81 -7.82 17.10
C LYS A 156 0.58 -7.43 16.62
N LEU A 157 0.66 -6.31 15.90
CA LEU A 157 1.94 -5.76 15.46
C LEU A 157 2.79 -5.38 16.66
N GLY A 158 4.08 -5.73 16.62
CA GLY A 158 5.02 -5.46 17.72
C GLY A 158 5.05 -6.51 18.83
N MET A 159 4.22 -7.56 18.75
CA MET A 159 4.31 -8.69 19.67
C MET A 159 5.61 -9.45 19.48
N TYR A 160 6.16 -9.96 20.56
CA TYR A 160 7.30 -10.88 20.54
C TYR A 160 6.86 -12.30 20.25
N GLY A 161 7.75 -13.05 19.65
CA GLY A 161 7.48 -14.46 19.34
C GLY A 161 8.77 -15.24 19.13
N GLU A 162 8.66 -16.54 19.34
CA GLU A 162 9.72 -17.50 19.12
C GLU A 162 9.38 -18.39 17.92
N VAL A 163 10.40 -18.90 17.25
CA VAL A 163 10.21 -19.83 16.11
C VAL A 163 11.02 -21.10 16.28
N VAL A 164 10.36 -22.21 16.01
CA VAL A 164 10.99 -23.54 15.93
C VAL A 164 10.84 -24.07 14.51
N PHE A 165 11.97 -24.29 13.84
CA PHE A 165 11.99 -24.85 12.48
C PHE A 165 11.81 -26.35 12.53
N LYS A 166 10.82 -26.87 11.79
CA LYS A 166 10.66 -28.31 11.64
C LYS A 166 11.69 -28.85 10.66
N LYS A 167 12.29 -29.99 10.98
CA LYS A 167 13.16 -30.73 10.06
C LYS A 167 12.41 -31.24 8.85
#